data_d4b8646d6d67b7c8fa26efa20be28f2b
#
_entry.id   d4b8646d6d67b7c8fa26efa20be28f2b
#
_cell.length_a   1.000
_cell.length_b   1.000
_cell.length_c   1.000
_cell.angle_alpha   90.00
_cell.angle_beta   90.00
_cell.angle_gamma   90.00
#
_symmetry.space_group_name_H-M   'P 1'
#
loop_
_entity.id
_entity.type
_entity.pdbx_description
1 polymer ?
#
loop_
_entity_poly.entity_id
_entity_poly.type
_entity_poly.pdbx_seq_one_letter_code
_entity_poly.pdbx_strand_id
1 'polypeptide(L)' 'MSLPTDDLRPGTRVRYSPAHSDEWREGELVHASPNGEEWLVKGRFGKFWMHIARLFPAGTDEVITR' A
#
# COMPACT_ATOMS: atom_id res chain seq x y z
N MET A 1 -2.73 3.32 10.78
CA MET A 1 -1.45 4.00 10.67
C MET A 1 -0.76 3.64 9.37
N SER A 2 -0.25 4.62 8.67
CA SER A 2 0.38 4.35 7.38
C SER A 2 1.80 3.82 7.59
N LEU A 3 2.36 3.31 6.50
CA LEU A 3 3.72 2.79 6.53
C LEU A 3 4.73 3.89 6.76
N PRO A 4 5.79 3.62 7.50
CA PRO A 4 6.91 4.56 7.55
C PRO A 4 7.54 4.69 6.17
N THR A 5 8.02 5.86 5.88
CA THR A 5 8.62 6.10 4.57
C THR A 5 9.78 5.16 4.31
N ASP A 6 10.54 4.84 5.33
CA ASP A 6 11.71 4.00 5.16
C ASP A 6 11.38 2.58 4.71
N ASP A 7 10.17 2.14 4.97
CA ASP A 7 9.78 0.78 4.61
C ASP A 7 9.19 0.67 3.22
N LEU A 8 9.02 1.77 2.53
CA LEU A 8 8.41 1.75 1.22
C LEU A 8 9.46 1.48 0.17
N ARG A 9 9.31 0.39 -0.54
CA ARG A 9 10.24 -0.03 -1.58
C ARG A 9 9.49 -0.71 -2.70
N PRO A 10 10.05 -0.72 -3.89
CA PRO A 10 9.45 -1.52 -4.96
C PRO A 10 9.35 -2.98 -4.54
N GLY A 11 8.20 -3.57 -4.78
CA GLY A 11 7.97 -4.95 -4.42
C GLY A 11 7.36 -5.16 -3.06
N THR A 12 7.25 -4.12 -2.25
CA THR A 12 6.64 -4.24 -0.94
C THR A 12 5.15 -4.50 -1.09
N ARG A 13 4.64 -5.47 -0.33
CA ARG A 13 3.22 -5.75 -0.35
C ARG A 13 2.52 -4.85 0.65
N VAL A 14 1.39 -4.31 0.23
CA VAL A 14 0.66 -3.35 1.04
C VAL A 14 -0.83 -3.68 0.99
N ARG A 15 -1.55 -3.12 1.96
CA ARG A 15 -3.00 -3.16 1.98
C ARG A 15 -3.52 -1.75 1.83
N TYR A 16 -4.63 -1.63 1.17
CA TYR A 16 -5.25 -0.33 0.97
C TYR A 16 -6.75 -0.48 0.88
N SER A 17 -7.45 0.61 1.15
CA SER A 17 -8.89 0.64 1.05
C SER A 17 -9.26 1.68 -0.01
N PRO A 18 -9.89 1.26 -1.11
CA PRO A 18 -10.29 2.23 -2.14
C PRO A 18 -11.24 3.27 -1.57
N ALA A 19 -11.24 4.44 -2.21
CA ALA A 19 -11.92 5.60 -1.66
C ALA A 19 -13.41 5.39 -1.42
N HIS A 20 -14.05 4.62 -2.24
CA HIS A 20 -15.50 4.45 -2.13
C HIS A 20 -15.88 3.02 -1.79
N SER A 21 -15.04 2.37 -1.02
CA SER A 21 -15.27 0.98 -0.68
C SER A 21 -14.80 0.70 0.73
N ASP A 22 -15.49 -0.19 1.41
CA ASP A 22 -15.08 -0.64 2.73
C ASP A 22 -14.19 -1.85 2.66
N GLU A 23 -13.95 -2.38 1.48
CA GLU A 23 -13.14 -3.57 1.35
C GLU A 23 -11.67 -3.24 1.37
N TRP A 24 -10.93 -4.08 2.05
CA TRP A 24 -9.48 -3.98 2.03
C TRP A 24 -8.91 -4.86 0.93
N ARG A 25 -7.94 -4.33 0.23
CA ARG A 25 -7.31 -5.03 -0.89
C ARG A 25 -5.82 -5.03 -0.69
N GLU A 26 -5.17 -5.96 -1.35
CA GLU A 26 -3.72 -6.05 -1.30
C GLU A 26 -3.13 -5.74 -2.65
N GLY A 27 -1.95 -5.15 -2.62
CA GLY A 27 -1.23 -4.84 -3.83
C GLY A 27 0.26 -4.82 -3.57
N GLU A 28 0.98 -4.43 -4.59
CA GLU A 28 2.43 -4.41 -4.52
C GLU A 28 2.90 -3.06 -5.00
N LEU A 29 3.85 -2.48 -4.28
CA LEU A 29 4.40 -1.19 -4.66
C LEU A 29 5.28 -1.33 -5.88
N VAL A 30 5.12 -0.43 -6.82
CA VAL A 30 5.92 -0.45 -8.05
C VAL A 30 7.03 0.59 -7.98
N HIS A 31 6.68 1.86 -7.84
CA HIS A 31 7.67 2.91 -7.64
C HIS A 31 6.98 4.15 -7.11
N ALA A 32 7.78 5.04 -6.56
CA ALA A 32 7.28 6.25 -5.94
C ALA A 32 7.09 7.37 -6.95
N SER A 33 6.23 8.31 -6.62
CA SER A 33 6.11 9.53 -7.38
C SER A 33 7.34 10.41 -7.12
N PRO A 34 7.57 11.41 -7.98
CA PRO A 34 8.75 12.25 -7.80
C PRO A 34 8.82 12.95 -6.45
N ASN A 35 7.69 13.30 -5.87
CA ASN A 35 7.70 13.95 -4.57
C ASN A 35 7.64 12.97 -3.41
N GLY A 36 7.56 11.68 -3.69
CA GLY A 36 7.55 10.68 -2.65
C GLY A 36 6.27 10.55 -1.88
N GLU A 37 5.24 11.28 -2.24
CA GLU A 37 3.99 11.24 -1.47
C GLU A 37 3.01 10.21 -1.99
N GLU A 38 3.26 9.67 -3.16
CA GLU A 38 2.38 8.66 -3.72
C GLU A 38 3.22 7.51 -4.25
N TRP A 39 2.60 6.34 -4.29
CA TRP A 39 3.24 5.18 -4.87
C TRP A 39 2.31 4.56 -5.89
N LEU A 40 2.91 4.09 -6.97
CA LEU A 40 2.17 3.31 -7.94
C LEU A 40 1.97 1.92 -7.36
N VAL A 41 0.73 1.50 -7.23
CA VAL A 41 0.39 0.22 -6.64
C VAL A 41 -0.17 -0.68 -7.72
N LYS A 42 0.37 -1.88 -7.79
CA LYS A 42 -0.13 -2.88 -8.72
C LYS A 42 -1.12 -3.76 -7.98
N GLY A 43 -2.37 -3.62 -8.31
CA GLY A 43 -3.42 -4.39 -7.70
C GLY A 43 -3.98 -5.43 -8.64
N ARG A 44 -5.08 -6.03 -8.21
CA ARG A 44 -5.72 -7.08 -8.98
C ARG A 44 -6.24 -6.58 -10.32
N PHE A 45 -6.70 -5.35 -10.34
CA PHE A 45 -7.34 -4.80 -11.52
C PHE A 45 -6.50 -3.81 -12.28
N GLY A 46 -5.21 -3.71 -11.95
CA GLY A 46 -4.32 -2.83 -12.65
C GLY A 46 -3.46 -2.03 -11.71
N LYS A 47 -2.82 -1.02 -12.26
CA LYS A 47 -1.93 -0.16 -11.49
C LYS A 47 -2.58 1.20 -11.28
N PHE A 48 -2.32 1.79 -10.13
CA PHE A 48 -2.89 3.11 -9.84
C PHE A 48 -2.03 3.79 -8.78
N TRP A 49 -2.12 5.12 -8.72
CA TRP A 49 -1.39 5.90 -7.73
C TRP A 49 -2.19 5.99 -6.45
N MET A 50 -1.49 5.87 -5.31
CA MET A 50 -2.15 5.93 -4.02
C MET A 50 -1.25 6.71 -3.07
N HIS A 51 -1.85 7.64 -2.32
CA HIS A 51 -1.12 8.41 -1.33
C HIS A 51 -0.62 7.49 -0.23
N ILE A 52 0.58 7.77 0.27
CA ILE A 52 1.19 6.90 1.28
C ILE A 52 0.37 6.82 2.55
N ALA A 53 -0.41 7.83 2.86
CA ALA A 53 -1.24 7.80 4.05
C ALA A 53 -2.34 6.75 3.98
N ARG A 54 -2.61 6.22 2.79
CA ARG A 54 -3.64 5.21 2.63
C ARG A 54 -3.06 3.81 2.46
N LEU A 55 -1.77 3.67 2.61
CA LEU A 55 -1.10 2.38 2.47
C LEU A 55 -0.74 1.82 3.84
N PHE A 56 -0.93 0.52 4.00
CA PHE A 56 -0.67 -0.14 5.28
C PHE A 56 0.10 -1.43 5.03
N PRO A 57 0.88 -1.87 6.02
CA PRO A 57 1.67 -3.11 5.83
C PRO A 57 0.75 -4.30 5.67
N ALA A 58 1.01 -5.10 4.65
CA ALA A 58 0.15 -6.23 4.37
C ALA A 58 0.38 -7.39 5.31
N GLY A 59 1.58 -7.57 5.75
CA GLY A 59 1.88 -8.75 6.55
C GLY A 59 1.74 -8.58 8.03
N THR A 60 1.35 -7.41 8.48
CA THR A 60 1.35 -7.14 9.91
C THR A 60 0.32 -7.95 10.67
N ASP A 61 -0.76 -8.24 10.03
CA ASP A 61 -1.88 -8.86 10.74
C ASP A 61 -1.56 -10.22 11.25
N GLU A 62 -0.76 -10.95 10.54
CA GLU A 62 -0.49 -12.29 10.98
C GLU A 62 0.26 -12.32 12.26
N VAL A 63 1.05 -11.32 12.50
CA VAL A 63 1.86 -11.30 13.69
C VAL A 63 1.00 -11.17 14.91
N ILE A 64 -0.12 -10.55 14.77
CA ILE A 64 -0.93 -10.22 15.90
C ILE A 64 -1.73 -11.38 16.39
N THR A 65 -1.94 -12.29 15.55
CA THR A 65 -2.85 -13.35 15.91
C THR A 65 -2.20 -14.31 16.82
N ARG A 66 -1.47 -14.05 17.48
CA ARG A 66 -1.04 -15.05 18.30
C ARG A 66 -1.06 -14.80 19.51
#